data_1602ef9243f7f416438c5fd92242e421
#
_entry.id   1602ef9243f7f416438c5fd92242e421
#
_cell.length_a   1.000
_cell.length_b   1.000
_cell.length_c   1.000
_cell.angle_alpha   90.00
_cell.angle_beta   90.00
_cell.angle_gamma   90.00
#
_symmetry.space_group_name_H-M   'P 1'
#
loop_
_entity.id
_entity.type
_entity.pdbx_description
1 polymer ?
#
loop_
_entity_poly.entity_id
_entity_poly.type
_entity_poly.pdbx_seq_one_letter_code
_entity_poly.pdbx_strand_id
1 'polypeptide(L)'
;MLLTTENTLYKKIKILYTFNKANKEQGRRLKMISFKNDYSEGALPYVMEALLKTNMEQTVGYGDDEYTAEAIATIKEKIKCDDCYIRLLVGGTQTNLLAIAHSLRPHEAVIAPTTGHISVHEAGAIEATGHKVIEIPTENGKLDVESVKKMVELHMDFHMVQPKMVYISNPTEIGTIYSKEELKSLSDYCKEAGLYLYLDGARMASALTSEKNDIALEDYAKYTDAFYLGGTKCGLLFGEALVLINKELRQHNFIHITKQRGATLAKGRLLGVQFKELFSGNRYEEVGSHSNEMAMMIKRACLAQNIELKTDSYTNQQFPILPNTMIEELGKKYRYEFWEKVDDKTSVIRFVTSWATKKEDVEELIKDIEVLSKKYL
;
A
#
# COMPACT_ATOMS: atom_id res chain seq x y z
N MET A 1 -12.33 -26.56 -36.74
CA MET A 1 -13.36 -26.96 -35.77
C MET A 1 -13.00 -26.49 -34.37
N LEU A 2 -12.44 -25.29 -34.21
CA LEU A 2 -12.01 -24.69 -32.91
C LEU A 2 -12.60 -23.29 -32.64
N LEU A 3 -13.40 -22.76 -33.57
CA LEU A 3 -14.00 -21.40 -33.44
C LEU A 3 -15.37 -21.37 -32.75
N THR A 4 -15.93 -22.53 -32.35
CA THR A 4 -17.26 -22.61 -31.72
C THR A 4 -17.24 -22.65 -30.18
N THR A 5 -16.09 -22.90 -29.56
CA THR A 5 -15.97 -23.05 -28.07
C THR A 5 -15.74 -21.73 -27.34
N GLU A 6 -15.06 -20.75 -27.93
CA GLU A 6 -14.83 -19.43 -27.32
C GLU A 6 -16.13 -18.64 -27.13
N ASN A 7 -17.05 -18.75 -28.11
CA ASN A 7 -18.36 -18.09 -28.01
C ASN A 7 -19.26 -18.70 -26.90
N THR A 8 -19.00 -19.95 -26.51
CA THR A 8 -19.81 -20.67 -25.50
C THR A 8 -19.39 -20.30 -24.08
N LEU A 9 -18.10 -20.11 -23.83
CA LEU A 9 -17.60 -19.71 -22.48
C LEU A 9 -17.94 -18.25 -22.18
N TYR A 10 -17.73 -17.34 -23.15
CA TYR A 10 -18.13 -15.94 -23.03
C TYR A 10 -19.64 -15.78 -22.85
N LYS A 11 -20.46 -16.57 -23.54
CA LYS A 11 -21.91 -16.64 -23.32
C LYS A 11 -22.26 -17.17 -21.92
N LYS A 12 -21.57 -18.21 -21.44
CA LYS A 12 -21.80 -18.75 -20.08
C LYS A 12 -21.42 -17.75 -19.00
N ILE A 13 -20.32 -17.03 -19.15
CA ILE A 13 -19.91 -15.96 -18.20
C ILE A 13 -20.93 -14.81 -18.24
N LYS A 14 -21.40 -14.42 -19.42
CA LYS A 14 -22.43 -13.38 -19.56
C LYS A 14 -23.79 -13.83 -19.01
N ILE A 15 -24.14 -15.10 -19.13
CA ILE A 15 -25.34 -15.72 -18.54
C ILE A 15 -25.22 -15.76 -17.02
N LEU A 16 -24.06 -16.15 -16.45
CA LEU A 16 -23.80 -16.11 -14.99
C LEU A 16 -23.85 -14.68 -14.44
N TYR A 17 -23.33 -13.71 -15.19
CA TYR A 17 -23.41 -12.30 -14.81
C TYR A 17 -24.87 -11.76 -14.86
N THR A 18 -25.63 -12.19 -15.86
CA THR A 18 -27.05 -11.82 -16.00
C THR A 18 -27.95 -12.54 -14.99
N PHE A 19 -27.63 -13.80 -14.66
CA PHE A 19 -28.36 -14.59 -13.65
C PHE A 19 -28.13 -14.04 -12.24
N ASN A 20 -26.90 -13.60 -11.92
CA ASN A 20 -26.59 -12.89 -10.69
C ASN A 20 -27.28 -11.51 -10.61
N LYS A 21 -27.50 -10.85 -11.76
CA LYS A 21 -28.24 -9.58 -11.82
C LYS A 21 -29.74 -9.77 -11.54
N ALA A 22 -30.35 -10.83 -12.08
CA ALA A 22 -31.75 -11.16 -11.88
C ALA A 22 -32.06 -11.63 -10.44
N ASN A 23 -31.14 -12.38 -9.79
CA ASN A 23 -31.28 -12.78 -8.38
C ASN A 23 -31.05 -11.65 -7.39
N LYS A 24 -30.45 -10.51 -7.79
CA LYS A 24 -30.34 -9.30 -7.00
C LYS A 24 -31.67 -8.52 -6.85
N GLU A 25 -32.62 -8.75 -7.72
CA GLU A 25 -33.89 -8.01 -7.68
C GLU A 25 -34.94 -8.62 -6.74
N GLN A 26 -34.76 -9.85 -6.26
CA GLN A 26 -35.71 -10.53 -5.38
C GLN A 26 -35.39 -10.56 -3.88
N GLY A 27 -34.28 -9.99 -3.45
CA GLY A 27 -33.97 -9.82 -2.03
C GLY A 27 -33.26 -8.49 -1.80
N ARG A 28 -33.98 -7.47 -1.34
CA ARG A 28 -33.38 -6.23 -0.80
C ARG A 28 -32.55 -6.55 0.44
N ARG A 29 -31.41 -7.23 0.29
CA ARG A 29 -30.29 -6.99 1.22
C ARG A 29 -29.84 -5.57 0.95
N LEU A 30 -29.99 -4.69 1.93
CA LEU A 30 -29.36 -3.37 1.91
C LEU A 30 -27.91 -3.57 1.46
N LYS A 31 -27.55 -2.98 0.32
CA LYS A 31 -26.20 -3.07 -0.21
C LYS A 31 -25.28 -2.37 0.78
N MET A 32 -24.47 -3.14 1.52
CA MET A 32 -23.46 -2.57 2.39
C MET A 32 -22.38 -1.91 1.53
N ILE A 33 -22.19 -0.60 1.71
CA ILE A 33 -21.12 0.15 1.05
C ILE A 33 -19.87 0.04 1.90
N SER A 34 -18.73 -0.31 1.30
CA SER A 34 -17.48 -0.55 2.04
C SER A 34 -16.47 0.55 1.81
N PHE A 35 -16.06 1.19 2.92
CA PHE A 35 -14.90 2.07 3.04
C PHE A 35 -13.90 1.49 4.05
N LYS A 36 -13.87 0.15 4.20
CA LYS A 36 -13.06 -0.50 5.22
C LYS A 36 -11.58 -0.56 4.85
N ASN A 37 -11.30 -0.86 3.59
CA ASN A 37 -9.94 -1.01 3.06
C ASN A 37 -9.88 -0.74 1.56
N ASP A 38 -8.68 -0.73 0.99
CA ASP A 38 -8.39 -0.46 -0.42
C ASP A 38 -7.98 -1.72 -1.22
N TYR A 39 -8.41 -2.91 -0.77
CA TYR A 39 -8.12 -4.19 -1.40
C TYR A 39 -9.31 -5.18 -1.33
N SER A 40 -10.55 -4.66 -1.35
CA SER A 40 -11.76 -5.52 -1.31
C SER A 40 -12.21 -6.00 -2.68
N GLU A 41 -11.88 -5.27 -3.73
CA GLU A 41 -12.20 -5.60 -5.11
C GLU A 41 -11.09 -6.44 -5.75
N GLY A 42 -11.35 -6.94 -6.97
CA GLY A 42 -10.37 -7.64 -7.78
C GLY A 42 -9.32 -6.71 -8.38
N ALA A 43 -9.17 -6.71 -9.71
CA ALA A 43 -8.25 -5.80 -10.39
C ALA A 43 -8.98 -4.86 -11.34
N LEU A 44 -8.27 -3.82 -11.75
CA LEU A 44 -8.69 -2.89 -12.81
C LEU A 44 -9.08 -3.67 -14.08
N PRO A 45 -10.14 -3.27 -14.79
CA PRO A 45 -10.64 -3.99 -15.96
C PRO A 45 -9.56 -4.32 -16.99
N TYR A 46 -8.71 -3.36 -17.33
CA TYR A 46 -7.64 -3.55 -18.32
C TYR A 46 -6.55 -4.53 -17.84
N VAL A 47 -6.34 -4.67 -16.54
CA VAL A 47 -5.45 -5.69 -15.96
C VAL A 47 -6.05 -7.08 -16.17
N MET A 48 -7.35 -7.23 -15.88
CA MET A 48 -8.05 -8.51 -16.12
C MET A 48 -8.10 -8.88 -17.60
N GLU A 49 -8.32 -7.91 -18.48
CA GLU A 49 -8.30 -8.10 -19.94
C GLU A 49 -6.92 -8.57 -20.42
N ALA A 50 -5.84 -7.96 -19.95
CA ALA A 50 -4.47 -8.36 -20.28
C ALA A 50 -4.14 -9.78 -19.79
N LEU A 51 -4.53 -10.12 -18.55
CA LEU A 51 -4.37 -11.47 -18.02
C LEU A 51 -5.15 -12.52 -18.85
N LEU A 52 -6.37 -12.20 -19.23
CA LEU A 52 -7.20 -13.08 -20.06
C LEU A 52 -6.61 -13.25 -21.46
N LYS A 53 -6.18 -12.15 -22.08
CA LYS A 53 -5.59 -12.15 -23.44
C LYS A 53 -4.35 -13.02 -23.51
N THR A 54 -3.50 -12.97 -22.48
CA THR A 54 -2.22 -13.69 -22.46
C THR A 54 -2.32 -15.08 -21.83
N ASN A 55 -3.50 -15.53 -21.36
CA ASN A 55 -3.67 -16.73 -20.55
C ASN A 55 -3.13 -18.03 -21.19
N MET A 56 -3.22 -18.16 -22.51
CA MET A 56 -2.81 -19.37 -23.22
C MET A 56 -1.38 -19.29 -23.78
N GLU A 57 -0.68 -18.20 -23.55
CA GLU A 57 0.70 -18.04 -24.01
C GLU A 57 1.67 -18.84 -23.12
N GLN A 58 2.66 -19.45 -23.77
CA GLN A 58 3.76 -20.14 -23.09
C GLN A 58 4.94 -19.18 -22.92
N THR A 59 5.33 -18.94 -21.69
CA THR A 59 6.45 -18.06 -21.34
C THR A 59 7.44 -18.79 -20.44
N VAL A 60 8.64 -18.26 -20.29
CA VAL A 60 9.59 -18.68 -19.25
C VAL A 60 8.98 -18.44 -17.88
N GLY A 61 9.26 -19.34 -16.94
CA GLY A 61 8.73 -19.23 -15.58
C GLY A 61 9.54 -18.31 -14.66
N TYR A 62 9.06 -18.17 -13.42
CA TYR A 62 9.75 -17.56 -12.29
C TYR A 62 10.04 -16.05 -12.41
N GLY A 63 9.39 -15.36 -13.35
CA GLY A 63 9.55 -13.93 -13.57
C GLY A 63 10.69 -13.57 -14.51
N ASP A 64 11.18 -14.54 -15.30
CA ASP A 64 12.18 -14.34 -16.33
C ASP A 64 11.57 -14.22 -17.73
N ASP A 65 10.25 -13.89 -17.77
CA ASP A 65 9.45 -13.71 -18.98
C ASP A 65 9.49 -12.26 -19.51
N GLU A 66 9.03 -12.10 -20.75
CA GLU A 66 9.05 -10.81 -21.46
C GLU A 66 8.15 -9.77 -20.79
N TYR A 67 6.99 -10.17 -20.25
CA TYR A 67 6.06 -9.27 -19.57
C TYR A 67 6.67 -8.68 -18.31
N THR A 68 7.37 -9.53 -17.54
CA THR A 68 8.13 -9.09 -16.36
C THR A 68 9.27 -8.15 -16.74
N ALA A 69 10.02 -8.48 -17.81
CA ALA A 69 11.10 -7.63 -18.30
C ALA A 69 10.60 -6.25 -18.75
N GLU A 70 9.50 -6.19 -19.51
CA GLU A 70 8.88 -4.95 -19.96
C GLU A 70 8.35 -4.11 -18.78
N ALA A 71 7.67 -4.75 -17.80
CA ALA A 71 7.21 -4.07 -16.59
C ALA A 71 8.38 -3.44 -15.80
N ILE A 72 9.46 -4.19 -15.62
CA ILE A 72 10.68 -3.71 -14.94
C ILE A 72 11.31 -2.55 -15.71
N ALA A 73 11.40 -2.64 -17.04
CA ALA A 73 11.95 -1.57 -17.87
C ALA A 73 11.13 -0.27 -17.73
N THR A 74 9.81 -0.37 -17.78
CA THR A 74 8.91 0.78 -17.60
C THR A 74 9.03 1.39 -16.21
N ILE A 75 9.14 0.58 -15.15
CA ILE A 75 9.34 1.07 -13.79
C ILE A 75 10.68 1.81 -13.69
N LYS A 76 11.78 1.23 -14.22
CA LYS A 76 13.10 1.88 -14.24
C LYS A 76 13.08 3.25 -14.93
N GLU A 77 12.41 3.35 -16.07
CA GLU A 77 12.22 4.60 -16.78
C GLU A 77 11.50 5.65 -15.92
N LYS A 78 10.37 5.25 -15.28
CA LYS A 78 9.59 6.16 -14.43
C LYS A 78 10.34 6.64 -13.19
N ILE A 79 11.11 5.77 -12.53
CA ILE A 79 11.94 6.14 -11.37
C ILE A 79 13.28 6.77 -11.78
N LYS A 80 13.57 6.89 -13.07
CA LYS A 80 14.83 7.39 -13.63
C LYS A 80 16.08 6.71 -13.03
N CYS A 81 16.03 5.39 -12.88
CA CYS A 81 17.12 4.62 -12.30
C CYS A 81 17.35 3.31 -13.06
N ASP A 82 18.32 3.32 -13.97
CA ASP A 82 18.72 2.13 -14.73
C ASP A 82 19.54 1.16 -13.89
N ASP A 83 20.40 1.69 -13.01
CA ASP A 83 21.27 0.91 -12.13
C ASP A 83 20.56 0.57 -10.82
N CYS A 84 19.49 -0.22 -10.90
CA CYS A 84 18.78 -0.79 -9.76
C CYS A 84 18.33 -2.23 -10.07
N TYR A 85 18.05 -3.00 -9.03
CA TYR A 85 17.46 -4.33 -9.15
C TYR A 85 15.99 -4.25 -8.74
N ILE A 86 15.09 -4.78 -9.58
CA ILE A 86 13.65 -4.81 -9.30
C ILE A 86 13.17 -6.26 -9.27
N ARG A 87 12.39 -6.60 -8.24
CA ARG A 87 11.71 -7.89 -8.13
C ARG A 87 10.24 -7.69 -7.84
N LEU A 88 9.38 -8.35 -8.62
CA LEU A 88 7.95 -8.38 -8.39
C LEU A 88 7.62 -9.49 -7.38
N LEU A 89 6.90 -9.14 -6.32
CA LEU A 89 6.52 -9.98 -5.17
C LEU A 89 5.02 -9.97 -4.99
N VAL A 90 4.45 -10.89 -4.19
CA VAL A 90 2.99 -11.08 -4.15
C VAL A 90 2.25 -10.18 -3.17
N GLY A 91 2.93 -9.54 -2.22
CA GLY A 91 2.27 -8.68 -1.24
C GLY A 91 3.23 -7.99 -0.28
N GLY A 92 2.74 -6.95 0.43
CA GLY A 92 3.55 -6.07 1.28
C GLY A 92 4.32 -6.79 2.37
N THR A 93 3.66 -7.64 3.16
CA THR A 93 4.32 -8.42 4.23
C THR A 93 5.47 -9.28 3.70
N GLN A 94 5.26 -9.96 2.56
CA GLN A 94 6.34 -10.74 1.94
C GLN A 94 7.49 -9.84 1.47
N THR A 95 7.16 -8.66 0.95
CA THR A 95 8.15 -7.68 0.48
C THR A 95 8.98 -7.16 1.64
N ASN A 96 8.32 -6.76 2.75
CA ASN A 96 8.99 -6.25 3.95
C ASN A 96 9.91 -7.31 4.58
N LEU A 97 9.40 -8.52 4.80
CA LEU A 97 10.23 -9.59 5.39
C LEU A 97 11.43 -9.97 4.51
N LEU A 98 11.27 -9.95 3.17
CA LEU A 98 12.36 -10.25 2.25
C LEU A 98 13.39 -9.13 2.20
N ALA A 99 12.96 -7.88 2.10
CA ALA A 99 13.86 -6.73 2.08
C ALA A 99 14.70 -6.68 3.37
N ILE A 100 14.08 -6.86 4.53
CA ILE A 100 14.76 -6.81 5.83
C ILE A 100 15.67 -8.02 6.03
N ALA A 101 15.14 -9.24 5.83
CA ALA A 101 15.94 -10.46 6.03
C ALA A 101 17.12 -10.61 5.06
N HIS A 102 17.03 -9.98 3.88
CA HIS A 102 18.13 -9.95 2.92
C HIS A 102 19.20 -8.94 3.28
N SER A 103 18.78 -7.81 3.83
CA SER A 103 19.66 -6.66 4.06
C SER A 103 20.44 -6.75 5.38
N LEU A 104 19.90 -7.46 6.36
CA LEU A 104 20.42 -7.47 7.72
C LEU A 104 21.16 -8.76 8.06
N ARG A 105 22.19 -8.63 8.87
CA ARG A 105 22.87 -9.75 9.52
C ARG A 105 22.11 -10.17 10.79
N PRO A 106 22.32 -11.38 11.32
CA PRO A 106 21.54 -11.89 12.47
C PRO A 106 21.56 -11.03 13.73
N HIS A 107 22.60 -10.22 13.96
CA HIS A 107 22.72 -9.30 15.10
C HIS A 107 22.22 -7.88 14.79
N GLU A 108 21.79 -7.62 13.56
CA GLU A 108 21.31 -6.31 13.12
C GLU A 108 19.80 -6.22 13.23
N ALA A 109 19.31 -4.99 13.42
CA ALA A 109 17.90 -4.68 13.65
C ALA A 109 17.41 -3.56 12.74
N VAL A 110 16.09 -3.48 12.56
CA VAL A 110 15.39 -2.41 11.85
C VAL A 110 14.71 -1.48 12.84
N ILE A 111 14.92 -0.17 12.67
CA ILE A 111 14.17 0.89 13.39
C ILE A 111 12.89 1.19 12.61
N ALA A 112 11.74 1.27 13.30
CA ALA A 112 10.45 1.61 12.72
C ALA A 112 9.62 2.50 13.66
N PRO A 113 8.65 3.30 13.18
CA PRO A 113 7.69 3.93 14.06
C PRO A 113 6.77 2.87 14.69
N THR A 114 6.26 3.11 15.91
CA THR A 114 5.31 2.20 16.58
C THR A 114 4.05 1.95 15.76
N THR A 115 3.69 2.87 14.85
CA THR A 115 2.57 2.72 13.90
C THR A 115 2.96 2.01 12.61
N GLY A 116 4.24 1.72 12.39
CA GLY A 116 4.75 1.08 11.18
C GLY A 116 4.09 -0.27 10.93
N HIS A 117 3.81 -0.59 9.67
CA HIS A 117 3.12 -1.83 9.31
C HIS A 117 3.84 -3.08 9.84
N ILE A 118 5.18 -3.09 9.81
CA ILE A 118 6.01 -4.17 10.34
C ILE A 118 5.94 -4.33 11.85
N SER A 119 5.57 -3.24 12.58
CA SER A 119 5.42 -3.25 14.04
C SER A 119 4.08 -3.86 14.47
N VAL A 120 2.97 -3.55 13.75
CA VAL A 120 1.60 -3.80 14.25
C VAL A 120 0.72 -4.68 13.36
N HIS A 121 1.06 -4.90 12.07
CA HIS A 121 0.16 -5.55 11.11
C HIS A 121 0.75 -6.77 10.39
N GLU A 122 1.90 -7.28 10.81
CA GLU A 122 2.57 -8.40 10.13
C GLU A 122 2.77 -9.64 11.02
N ALA A 123 2.11 -9.68 12.18
CA ALA A 123 2.09 -10.84 13.08
C ALA A 123 3.50 -11.38 13.41
N GLY A 124 4.48 -10.49 13.58
CA GLY A 124 5.86 -10.87 13.88
C GLY A 124 6.63 -11.45 12.68
N ALA A 125 6.26 -11.07 11.45
CA ALA A 125 6.92 -11.60 10.24
C ALA A 125 8.41 -11.24 10.19
N ILE A 126 8.79 -10.06 10.69
CA ILE A 126 10.18 -9.64 10.73
C ILE A 126 10.95 -10.41 11.81
N GLU A 127 10.39 -10.54 13.00
CA GLU A 127 10.96 -11.31 14.11
C GLU A 127 11.12 -12.80 13.74
N ALA A 128 10.19 -13.35 12.97
CA ALA A 128 10.29 -14.71 12.44
C ALA A 128 11.46 -14.90 11.45
N THR A 129 12.03 -13.82 10.92
CA THR A 129 13.27 -13.88 10.13
C THR A 129 14.53 -13.83 10.97
N GLY A 130 14.41 -13.60 12.30
CA GLY A 130 15.50 -13.50 13.25
C GLY A 130 15.93 -12.06 13.56
N HIS A 131 15.21 -11.05 13.07
CA HIS A 131 15.56 -9.65 13.26
C HIS A 131 14.61 -8.95 14.23
N LYS A 132 15.16 -8.11 15.10
CA LYS A 132 14.37 -7.28 16.02
C LYS A 132 13.86 -6.05 15.29
N VAL A 133 12.59 -5.70 15.52
CA VAL A 133 12.06 -4.35 15.23
C VAL A 133 12.26 -3.48 16.46
N ILE A 134 12.98 -2.36 16.29
CA ILE A 134 13.19 -1.34 17.33
C ILE A 134 12.19 -0.23 17.07
N GLU A 135 11.21 -0.11 17.95
CA GLU A 135 10.09 0.80 17.77
C GLU A 135 10.38 2.17 18.38
N ILE A 136 10.05 3.23 17.63
CA ILE A 136 10.09 4.61 18.11
C ILE A 136 8.65 5.15 18.14
N PRO A 137 8.15 5.60 19.31
CA PRO A 137 6.87 6.29 19.40
C PRO A 137 6.90 7.61 18.61
N THR A 138 5.86 7.85 17.82
CA THR A 138 5.70 9.06 17.01
C THR A 138 4.26 9.57 17.10
N GLU A 139 4.06 10.89 17.10
CA GLU A 139 2.72 11.48 17.11
C GLU A 139 2.05 11.46 15.73
N ASN A 140 2.85 11.61 14.67
CA ASN A 140 2.39 11.75 13.31
C ASN A 140 2.76 10.56 12.41
N GLY A 141 3.25 9.45 12.96
CA GLY A 141 3.67 8.25 12.23
C GLY A 141 4.99 8.39 11.47
N LYS A 142 5.66 9.55 11.56
CA LYS A 142 6.93 9.80 10.87
C LYS A 142 8.11 9.72 11.83
N LEU A 143 9.19 9.09 11.38
CA LEU A 143 10.50 9.19 12.05
C LEU A 143 11.20 10.48 11.61
N ASP A 144 11.90 11.12 12.53
CA ASP A 144 12.82 12.21 12.26
C ASP A 144 14.27 11.82 12.59
N VAL A 145 15.21 12.64 12.15
CA VAL A 145 16.65 12.39 12.34
C VAL A 145 17.00 12.28 13.82
N GLU A 146 16.45 13.16 14.67
CA GLU A 146 16.82 13.22 16.09
C GLU A 146 16.38 11.95 16.83
N SER A 147 15.16 11.48 16.58
CA SER A 147 14.65 10.25 17.18
C SER A 147 15.44 9.02 16.75
N VAL A 148 15.78 8.93 15.45
CA VAL A 148 16.60 7.83 14.93
C VAL A 148 18.02 7.87 15.52
N LYS A 149 18.65 9.04 15.54
CA LYS A 149 19.99 9.24 16.12
C LYS A 149 20.05 8.82 17.58
N LYS A 150 19.10 9.27 18.38
CA LYS A 150 18.99 8.87 19.79
C LYS A 150 18.86 7.35 19.95
N MET A 151 18.09 6.70 19.08
CA MET A 151 17.92 5.25 19.13
C MET A 151 19.21 4.51 18.72
N VAL A 152 19.95 5.01 17.75
CA VAL A 152 21.27 4.46 17.37
C VAL A 152 22.26 4.60 18.53
N GLU A 153 22.34 5.77 19.16
CA GLU A 153 23.20 6.02 20.32
C GLU A 153 22.86 5.09 21.49
N LEU A 154 21.58 4.84 21.76
CA LEU A 154 21.14 3.93 22.82
C LEU A 154 21.58 2.48 22.58
N HIS A 155 21.81 2.08 21.33
CA HIS A 155 22.19 0.72 20.94
C HIS A 155 23.69 0.57 20.60
N MET A 156 24.55 1.46 21.12
CA MET A 156 26.01 1.36 20.93
C MET A 156 26.66 0.26 21.77
N ASP A 157 26.00 -0.25 22.80
CA ASP A 157 26.47 -1.34 23.63
C ASP A 157 26.43 -2.67 22.85
N PHE A 158 27.57 -3.38 22.78
CA PHE A 158 27.69 -4.65 22.04
C PHE A 158 26.81 -5.79 22.59
N HIS A 159 26.20 -5.64 23.77
CA HIS A 159 25.20 -6.57 24.29
C HIS A 159 23.81 -6.39 23.64
N MET A 160 23.61 -5.30 22.90
CA MET A 160 22.35 -4.99 22.23
C MET A 160 22.45 -5.33 20.74
N VAL A 161 21.29 -5.53 20.09
CA VAL A 161 21.26 -5.60 18.63
C VAL A 161 21.68 -4.27 18.02
N GLN A 162 22.37 -4.30 16.91
CA GLN A 162 22.86 -3.11 16.21
C GLN A 162 21.79 -2.62 15.20
N PRO A 163 21.29 -1.39 15.33
CA PRO A 163 20.46 -0.78 14.28
C PRO A 163 21.24 -0.70 12.96
N LYS A 164 20.65 -1.16 11.88
CA LYS A 164 21.29 -1.13 10.54
C LYS A 164 20.35 -0.66 9.45
N MET A 165 19.05 -0.64 9.71
CA MET A 165 18.04 -0.18 8.77
C MET A 165 17.02 0.73 9.47
N VAL A 166 16.59 1.77 8.76
CA VAL A 166 15.46 2.62 9.12
C VAL A 166 14.33 2.31 8.15
N TYR A 167 13.18 1.88 8.68
CA TYR A 167 11.95 1.63 7.94
C TYR A 167 11.01 2.83 8.08
N ILE A 168 10.51 3.33 6.98
CA ILE A 168 9.45 4.35 6.91
C ILE A 168 8.39 3.95 5.89
N SER A 169 7.18 4.49 6.04
CA SER A 169 6.09 4.34 5.06
C SER A 169 5.73 5.69 4.46
N ASN A 170 5.44 5.74 3.15
CA ASN A 170 4.90 6.94 2.53
C ASN A 170 3.77 6.60 1.54
N PRO A 171 2.50 6.99 1.87
CA PRO A 171 2.07 7.64 3.11
C PRO A 171 2.20 6.71 4.32
N THR A 172 2.24 7.31 5.53
CA THR A 172 2.24 6.54 6.77
C THR A 172 0.90 5.83 7.00
N GLU A 173 0.86 4.90 7.93
CA GLU A 173 -0.35 4.13 8.27
C GLU A 173 -1.50 5.00 8.79
N ILE A 174 -1.18 6.19 9.29
CA ILE A 174 -2.16 7.18 9.76
C ILE A 174 -2.41 8.31 8.76
N GLY A 175 -1.95 8.17 7.52
CA GLY A 175 -2.28 9.06 6.40
C GLY A 175 -1.46 10.35 6.29
N THR A 176 -0.40 10.51 7.07
CA THR A 176 0.57 11.61 6.85
C THR A 176 1.53 11.26 5.72
N ILE A 177 2.17 12.26 5.15
CA ILE A 177 3.20 12.07 4.12
C ILE A 177 4.50 12.78 4.52
N TYR A 178 5.63 12.20 4.11
CA TYR A 178 6.92 12.87 4.22
C TYR A 178 7.02 13.97 3.18
N SER A 179 7.62 15.11 3.56
CA SER A 179 8.11 16.09 2.60
C SER A 179 9.44 15.65 2.01
N LYS A 180 9.82 16.24 0.90
CA LYS A 180 11.13 15.99 0.26
C LYS A 180 12.30 16.34 1.18
N GLU A 181 12.16 17.40 1.97
CA GLU A 181 13.16 17.80 2.96
C GLU A 181 13.29 16.77 4.09
N GLU A 182 12.19 16.29 4.65
CA GLU A 182 12.19 15.24 5.68
C GLU A 182 12.83 13.95 5.16
N LEU A 183 12.44 13.50 3.95
CA LEU A 183 13.01 12.31 3.33
C LEU A 183 14.51 12.45 3.07
N LYS A 184 14.93 13.62 2.53
CA LYS A 184 16.33 13.92 2.27
C LYS A 184 17.15 13.95 3.56
N SER A 185 16.63 14.57 4.61
CA SER A 185 17.34 14.67 5.91
C SER A 185 17.56 13.29 6.53
N LEU A 186 16.54 12.41 6.50
CA LEU A 186 16.70 11.01 6.91
C LEU A 186 17.72 10.26 6.05
N SER A 187 17.68 10.44 4.73
CA SER A 187 18.63 9.83 3.80
C SER A 187 20.07 10.24 4.10
N ASP A 188 20.30 11.54 4.31
CA ASP A 188 21.65 12.06 4.58
C ASP A 188 22.19 11.51 5.91
N TYR A 189 21.36 11.49 6.95
CA TYR A 189 21.74 10.91 8.25
C TYR A 189 21.99 9.40 8.14
N CYS A 190 21.12 8.65 7.46
CA CYS A 190 21.32 7.20 7.28
C CYS A 190 22.65 6.90 6.57
N LYS A 191 23.01 7.67 5.55
CA LYS A 191 24.30 7.55 4.86
C LYS A 191 25.49 7.84 5.78
N GLU A 192 25.41 8.92 6.58
CA GLU A 192 26.44 9.28 7.55
C GLU A 192 26.62 8.20 8.63
N ALA A 193 25.52 7.67 9.14
CA ALA A 193 25.51 6.66 10.19
C ALA A 193 25.73 5.23 9.69
N GLY A 194 25.84 5.02 8.37
CA GLY A 194 25.99 3.70 7.76
C GLY A 194 24.75 2.82 7.87
N LEU A 195 23.56 3.41 7.96
CA LEU A 195 22.26 2.74 7.99
C LEU A 195 21.68 2.64 6.58
N TYR A 196 20.82 1.66 6.36
CA TYR A 196 19.97 1.60 5.18
C TYR A 196 18.65 2.33 5.43
N LEU A 197 18.19 3.11 4.45
CA LEU A 197 16.84 3.70 4.46
C LEU A 197 15.93 2.88 3.54
N TYR A 198 14.96 2.18 4.14
CA TYR A 198 13.96 1.37 3.44
C TYR A 198 12.57 2.01 3.54
N LEU A 199 11.90 2.16 2.38
CA LEU A 199 10.59 2.81 2.32
C LEU A 199 9.51 1.83 1.84
N ASP A 200 8.51 1.65 2.69
CA ASP A 200 7.25 0.97 2.38
C ASP A 200 6.35 1.90 1.56
N GLY A 201 6.14 1.51 0.31
CA GLY A 201 5.31 2.24 -0.65
C GLY A 201 3.98 1.56 -0.97
N ALA A 202 3.37 0.84 -0.03
CA ALA A 202 2.11 0.12 -0.24
C ALA A 202 1.00 0.98 -0.84
N ARG A 203 1.00 2.29 -0.52
CA ARG A 203 0.08 3.30 -1.07
C ARG A 203 0.82 4.43 -1.79
N MET A 204 1.96 4.13 -2.41
CA MET A 204 2.79 5.14 -3.08
C MET A 204 2.01 5.98 -4.10
N ALA A 205 1.08 5.39 -4.85
CA ALA A 205 0.24 6.14 -5.80
C ALA A 205 -0.57 7.25 -5.09
N SER A 206 -1.09 6.97 -3.89
CA SER A 206 -1.79 7.97 -3.07
C SER A 206 -0.84 9.05 -2.55
N ALA A 207 0.38 8.70 -2.12
CA ALA A 207 1.37 9.70 -1.72
C ALA A 207 1.73 10.64 -2.89
N LEU A 208 2.08 10.08 -4.05
CA LEU A 208 2.50 10.83 -5.24
C LEU A 208 1.45 11.84 -5.73
N THR A 209 0.18 11.53 -5.56
CA THR A 209 -0.95 12.34 -6.04
C THR A 209 -1.63 13.15 -4.94
N SER A 210 -1.08 13.14 -3.74
CA SER A 210 -1.55 14.00 -2.64
C SER A 210 -1.28 15.49 -2.96
N GLU A 211 -2.23 16.37 -2.64
CA GLU A 211 -2.04 17.82 -2.82
C GLU A 211 -0.93 18.42 -1.94
N LYS A 212 -0.46 17.68 -0.95
CA LYS A 212 0.65 18.08 -0.07
C LYS A 212 1.98 17.45 -0.49
N ASN A 213 2.00 16.65 -1.55
CA ASN A 213 3.22 15.98 -2.00
C ASN A 213 4.14 16.93 -2.77
N ASP A 214 5.42 16.91 -2.41
CA ASP A 214 6.52 17.61 -3.09
C ASP A 214 7.64 16.64 -3.54
N ILE A 215 7.41 15.31 -3.43
CA ILE A 215 8.36 14.27 -3.79
C ILE A 215 7.98 13.70 -5.16
N ALA A 216 8.90 13.76 -6.12
CA ALA A 216 8.74 13.06 -7.37
C ALA A 216 9.12 11.58 -7.26
N LEU A 217 8.62 10.74 -8.17
CA LEU A 217 8.85 9.29 -8.10
C LEU A 217 10.36 8.95 -8.17
N GLU A 218 11.14 9.70 -8.94
CA GLU A 218 12.60 9.55 -9.01
C GLU A 218 13.33 9.94 -7.72
N ASP A 219 12.74 10.78 -6.88
CA ASP A 219 13.35 11.16 -5.61
C ASP A 219 13.45 9.98 -4.64
N TYR A 220 12.49 9.03 -4.69
CA TYR A 220 12.59 7.80 -3.89
C TYR A 220 13.81 6.98 -4.26
N ALA A 221 14.10 6.82 -5.55
CA ALA A 221 15.32 6.15 -5.99
C ALA A 221 16.61 6.90 -5.59
N LYS A 222 16.55 8.22 -5.44
CA LYS A 222 17.70 9.04 -5.04
C LYS A 222 17.97 9.02 -3.54
N TYR A 223 16.92 8.95 -2.73
CA TYR A 223 17.03 9.15 -1.29
C TYR A 223 16.87 7.88 -0.46
N THR A 224 16.55 6.73 -1.06
CA THR A 224 16.43 5.46 -0.32
C THR A 224 17.43 4.42 -0.81
N ASP A 225 17.76 3.45 0.04
CA ASP A 225 18.58 2.28 -0.33
C ASP A 225 17.71 1.17 -0.96
N ALA A 226 16.46 1.09 -0.51
CA ALA A 226 15.44 0.24 -1.08
C ALA A 226 14.05 0.85 -0.83
N PHE A 227 13.11 0.58 -1.73
CA PHE A 227 11.70 0.91 -1.56
C PHE A 227 10.84 -0.04 -2.37
N TYR A 228 9.53 -0.04 -2.15
CA TYR A 228 8.66 -0.73 -3.09
C TYR A 228 7.48 0.12 -3.58
N LEU A 229 7.00 -0.22 -4.75
CA LEU A 229 5.83 0.38 -5.38
C LEU A 229 4.65 -0.57 -5.22
N GLY A 230 3.65 -0.14 -4.47
CA GLY A 230 2.45 -0.92 -4.20
C GLY A 230 1.61 -1.13 -5.44
N GLY A 231 1.21 -2.37 -5.69
CA GLY A 231 0.27 -2.75 -6.75
C GLY A 231 -1.05 -3.27 -6.21
N THR A 232 -1.01 -4.06 -5.14
CA THR A 232 -2.22 -4.68 -4.53
C THR A 232 -3.30 -3.65 -4.21
N LYS A 233 -2.93 -2.52 -3.60
CA LYS A 233 -3.86 -1.44 -3.24
C LYS A 233 -4.11 -0.46 -4.39
N CYS A 234 -3.40 -0.62 -5.51
CA CYS A 234 -3.47 0.23 -6.70
C CYS A 234 -4.17 -0.45 -7.88
N GLY A 235 -5.03 -1.44 -7.61
CA GLY A 235 -5.87 -2.06 -8.62
C GLY A 235 -5.26 -3.26 -9.34
N LEU A 236 -4.21 -3.87 -8.80
CA LEU A 236 -3.78 -5.21 -9.17
C LEU A 236 -4.53 -6.28 -8.34
N LEU A 237 -4.59 -7.52 -8.83
CA LEU A 237 -5.07 -8.66 -8.03
C LEU A 237 -4.17 -8.88 -6.81
N PHE A 238 -2.88 -8.73 -7.01
CA PHE A 238 -1.82 -8.83 -6.00
C PHE A 238 -0.51 -8.34 -6.63
N GLY A 239 0.41 -7.88 -5.80
CA GLY A 239 1.77 -7.62 -6.20
C GLY A 239 2.35 -6.30 -5.70
N GLU A 240 3.67 -6.35 -5.46
CA GLU A 240 4.50 -5.22 -5.07
C GLU A 240 5.80 -5.28 -5.89
N ALA A 241 6.29 -4.13 -6.34
CA ALA A 241 7.57 -4.05 -7.04
C ALA A 241 8.66 -3.55 -6.08
N LEU A 242 9.45 -4.47 -5.51
CA LEU A 242 10.60 -4.13 -4.67
C LEU A 242 11.74 -3.63 -5.54
N VAL A 243 12.26 -2.46 -5.20
CA VAL A 243 13.39 -1.79 -5.87
C VAL A 243 14.55 -1.71 -4.90
N LEU A 244 15.67 -2.35 -5.24
CA LEU A 244 16.94 -2.28 -4.50
C LEU A 244 17.87 -1.32 -5.24
N ILE A 245 18.20 -0.20 -4.62
CA ILE A 245 19.05 0.85 -5.17
C ILE A 245 20.52 0.65 -4.74
N ASN A 246 20.72 0.43 -3.44
CA ASN A 246 22.06 0.27 -2.87
C ASN A 246 22.76 -0.96 -3.47
N LYS A 247 24.01 -0.78 -3.93
CA LYS A 247 24.79 -1.83 -4.58
C LYS A 247 25.10 -3.00 -3.66
N GLU A 248 25.30 -2.76 -2.38
CA GLU A 248 25.54 -3.83 -1.40
C GLU A 248 24.31 -4.76 -1.31
N LEU A 249 23.10 -4.20 -1.29
CA LEU A 249 21.87 -4.99 -1.24
C LEU A 249 21.61 -5.82 -2.50
N ARG A 250 22.20 -5.42 -3.64
CA ARG A 250 22.08 -6.14 -4.92
C ARG A 250 23.07 -7.30 -5.08
N GLN A 251 24.18 -7.28 -4.35
CA GLN A 251 25.29 -8.25 -4.52
C GLN A 251 25.02 -9.61 -3.87
N HIS A 252 24.06 -9.72 -2.97
CA HIS A 252 23.81 -10.91 -2.17
C HIS A 252 22.67 -11.77 -2.72
N ASN A 253 22.80 -12.35 -3.90
CA ASN A 253 21.93 -13.43 -4.39
C ASN A 253 20.46 -13.37 -3.90
N PHE A 254 19.80 -12.20 -4.02
CA PHE A 254 18.44 -11.95 -3.55
C PHE A 254 17.45 -13.04 -4.02
N ILE A 255 17.69 -13.59 -5.21
CA ILE A 255 16.87 -14.67 -5.78
C ILE A 255 16.82 -15.93 -4.90
N HIS A 256 17.88 -16.23 -4.15
CA HIS A 256 17.92 -17.42 -3.29
C HIS A 256 17.02 -17.25 -2.06
N ILE A 257 17.05 -16.08 -1.41
CA ILE A 257 16.16 -15.81 -0.28
C ILE A 257 14.70 -15.72 -0.74
N THR A 258 14.42 -15.16 -1.91
CA THR A 258 13.05 -15.16 -2.47
C THR A 258 12.55 -16.58 -2.72
N LYS A 259 13.41 -17.47 -3.23
CA LYS A 259 13.05 -18.88 -3.41
C LYS A 259 12.84 -19.60 -2.08
N GLN A 260 13.76 -19.41 -1.13
CA GLN A 260 13.67 -20.01 0.21
C GLN A 260 12.38 -19.62 0.95
N ARG A 261 11.97 -18.37 0.84
CA ARG A 261 10.77 -17.82 1.49
C ARG A 261 9.48 -18.00 0.65
N GLY A 262 9.51 -18.82 -0.41
CA GLY A 262 8.35 -19.10 -1.24
C GLY A 262 7.87 -17.93 -2.09
N ALA A 263 8.70 -16.91 -2.29
CA ALA A 263 8.35 -15.68 -2.99
C ALA A 263 8.62 -15.72 -4.51
N THR A 264 9.12 -16.82 -5.02
CA THR A 264 9.39 -17.02 -6.45
C THR A 264 8.29 -17.88 -7.06
N LEU A 265 7.34 -17.23 -7.73
CA LEU A 265 6.21 -17.90 -8.38
C LEU A 265 6.63 -18.60 -9.66
N ALA A 266 6.22 -19.87 -9.85
CA ALA A 266 6.42 -20.58 -11.12
C ALA A 266 5.77 -19.84 -12.29
N LYS A 267 4.57 -19.28 -12.08
CA LYS A 267 3.86 -18.43 -13.06
C LYS A 267 4.10 -16.94 -12.77
N GLY A 268 5.37 -16.53 -12.65
CA GLY A 268 5.78 -15.16 -12.31
C GLY A 268 5.27 -14.12 -13.31
N ARG A 269 5.06 -14.50 -14.58
CA ARG A 269 4.46 -13.64 -15.61
C ARG A 269 3.16 -12.96 -15.17
N LEU A 270 2.37 -13.59 -14.26
CA LEU A 270 1.14 -12.98 -13.76
C LEU A 270 1.39 -11.64 -13.05
N LEU A 271 2.53 -11.50 -12.37
CA LEU A 271 2.96 -10.21 -11.82
C LEU A 271 3.39 -9.27 -12.95
N GLY A 272 4.21 -9.75 -13.90
CA GLY A 272 4.71 -8.97 -15.03
C GLY A 272 3.58 -8.34 -15.85
N VAL A 273 2.58 -9.13 -16.25
CA VAL A 273 1.40 -8.65 -17.02
C VAL A 273 0.66 -7.57 -16.26
N GLN A 274 0.43 -7.75 -14.95
CA GLN A 274 -0.29 -6.78 -14.12
C GLN A 274 0.49 -5.47 -13.97
N PHE A 275 1.79 -5.53 -13.63
CA PHE A 275 2.62 -4.34 -13.47
C PHE A 275 2.84 -3.59 -14.79
N LYS A 276 3.00 -4.29 -15.91
CA LYS A 276 3.07 -3.69 -17.24
C LYS A 276 1.83 -2.82 -17.52
N GLU A 277 0.64 -3.33 -17.20
CA GLU A 277 -0.60 -2.59 -17.39
C GLU A 277 -0.72 -1.40 -16.43
N LEU A 278 -0.39 -1.59 -15.16
CA LEU A 278 -0.51 -0.54 -14.14
C LEU A 278 0.43 0.63 -14.41
N PHE A 279 1.65 0.36 -14.88
CA PHE A 279 2.66 1.40 -15.16
C PHE A 279 2.61 1.93 -16.60
N SER A 280 1.66 1.50 -17.42
CA SER A 280 1.45 2.03 -18.77
C SER A 280 0.85 3.45 -18.71
N GLY A 281 1.54 4.43 -19.33
CA GLY A 281 1.12 5.84 -19.29
C GLY A 281 1.08 6.38 -17.86
N ASN A 282 -0.04 7.03 -17.48
CA ASN A 282 -0.23 7.65 -16.17
C ASN A 282 -1.18 6.88 -15.26
N ARG A 283 -1.43 5.59 -15.55
CA ARG A 283 -2.44 4.78 -14.85
C ARG A 283 -2.16 4.65 -13.35
N TYR A 284 -0.88 4.58 -12.96
CA TYR A 284 -0.48 4.52 -11.56
C TYR A 284 -0.88 5.77 -10.79
N GLU A 285 -0.63 6.92 -11.38
CA GLU A 285 -0.99 8.23 -10.83
C GLU A 285 -2.53 8.44 -10.86
N GLU A 286 -3.22 8.01 -11.92
CA GLU A 286 -4.68 8.09 -12.04
C GLU A 286 -5.39 7.33 -10.91
N VAL A 287 -4.90 6.14 -10.56
CA VAL A 287 -5.42 5.33 -9.44
C VAL A 287 -5.28 6.08 -8.11
N GLY A 288 -4.12 6.67 -7.86
CA GLY A 288 -3.87 7.47 -6.66
C GLY A 288 -4.75 8.72 -6.60
N SER A 289 -4.85 9.45 -7.70
CA SER A 289 -5.66 10.67 -7.82
C SER A 289 -7.13 10.40 -7.54
N HIS A 290 -7.71 9.36 -8.16
CA HIS A 290 -9.09 8.97 -7.91
C HIS A 290 -9.32 8.61 -6.44
N SER A 291 -8.45 7.79 -5.86
CA SER A 291 -8.58 7.38 -4.46
C SER A 291 -8.53 8.58 -3.52
N ASN A 292 -7.59 9.50 -3.74
CA ASN A 292 -7.47 10.73 -2.95
C ASN A 292 -8.67 11.66 -3.13
N GLU A 293 -9.16 11.86 -4.36
CA GLU A 293 -10.34 12.70 -4.63
C GLU A 293 -11.55 12.22 -3.81
N MET A 294 -11.82 10.93 -3.83
CA MET A 294 -12.92 10.33 -3.06
C MET A 294 -12.74 10.55 -1.55
N ALA A 295 -11.52 10.37 -1.03
CA ALA A 295 -11.22 10.60 0.38
C ALA A 295 -11.35 12.08 0.77
N MET A 296 -10.89 13.01 -0.09
CA MET A 296 -11.01 14.44 0.18
C MET A 296 -12.46 14.93 0.17
N MET A 297 -13.35 14.28 -0.55
CA MET A 297 -14.80 14.56 -0.44
C MET A 297 -15.32 14.22 0.96
N ILE A 298 -14.95 13.05 1.51
CA ILE A 298 -15.30 12.63 2.89
C ILE A 298 -14.69 13.60 3.91
N LYS A 299 -13.41 13.95 3.78
CA LYS A 299 -12.72 14.90 4.65
C LYS A 299 -13.46 16.23 4.73
N ARG A 300 -13.75 16.83 3.56
CA ARG A 300 -14.46 18.12 3.49
C ARG A 300 -15.84 18.05 4.14
N ALA A 301 -16.57 16.95 3.96
CA ALA A 301 -17.87 16.76 4.59
C ALA A 301 -17.77 16.68 6.11
N CYS A 302 -16.79 15.95 6.65
CA CYS A 302 -16.56 15.89 8.09
C CYS A 302 -16.25 17.29 8.66
N LEU A 303 -15.31 18.01 8.05
CA LEU A 303 -14.95 19.36 8.49
C LEU A 303 -16.10 20.35 8.41
N ALA A 304 -16.97 20.26 7.39
CA ALA A 304 -18.16 21.10 7.26
C ALA A 304 -19.21 20.88 8.37
N GLN A 305 -19.16 19.71 9.03
CA GLN A 305 -19.99 19.39 10.19
C GLN A 305 -19.25 19.58 11.53
N ASN A 306 -18.09 20.25 11.54
CA ASN A 306 -17.22 20.43 12.70
C ASN A 306 -16.74 19.10 13.34
N ILE A 307 -16.68 18.02 12.55
CA ILE A 307 -16.13 16.75 12.99
C ILE A 307 -14.60 16.86 12.98
N GLU A 308 -13.99 16.63 14.14
CA GLU A 308 -12.55 16.59 14.29
C GLU A 308 -11.95 15.34 13.60
N LEU A 309 -10.79 15.52 13.00
CA LEU A 309 -10.02 14.41 12.42
C LEU A 309 -8.80 14.15 13.29
N LYS A 310 -8.55 12.87 13.64
CA LYS A 310 -7.35 12.48 14.40
C LYS A 310 -6.07 12.88 13.69
N THR A 311 -6.06 12.80 12.36
CA THR A 311 -4.92 13.15 11.51
C THR A 311 -5.38 14.02 10.36
N ASP A 312 -4.64 15.07 10.06
CA ASP A 312 -4.87 15.91 8.87
C ASP A 312 -4.32 15.21 7.61
N SER A 313 -4.99 14.12 7.23
CA SER A 313 -4.59 13.30 6.08
C SER A 313 -5.02 13.93 4.75
N TYR A 314 -4.13 13.89 3.76
CA TYR A 314 -4.37 14.25 2.37
C TYR A 314 -4.19 13.05 1.44
N THR A 315 -4.45 11.86 1.97
CA THR A 315 -4.36 10.57 1.27
C THR A 315 -5.70 9.89 1.19
N ASN A 316 -5.74 8.66 0.67
CA ASN A 316 -6.95 7.86 0.58
C ASN A 316 -7.50 7.34 1.92
N GLN A 317 -6.93 7.74 3.06
CA GLN A 317 -7.34 7.33 4.40
C GLN A 317 -7.80 8.54 5.22
N GLN A 318 -9.00 8.48 5.83
CA GLN A 318 -9.57 9.54 6.67
C GLN A 318 -9.96 9.00 8.03
N PHE A 319 -9.68 9.75 9.10
CA PHE A 319 -9.78 9.30 10.49
C PHE A 319 -10.69 10.23 11.32
N PRO A 320 -12.02 10.28 11.08
CA PRO A 320 -12.92 11.10 11.85
C PRO A 320 -13.11 10.58 13.28
N ILE A 321 -13.19 11.52 14.24
CA ILE A 321 -13.56 11.27 15.63
C ILE A 321 -15.08 11.47 15.74
N LEU A 322 -15.82 10.41 16.05
CA LEU A 322 -17.27 10.41 16.02
C LEU A 322 -17.87 9.90 17.34
N PRO A 323 -19.08 10.36 17.72
CA PRO A 323 -19.83 9.74 18.80
C PRO A 323 -20.12 8.26 18.50
N ASN A 324 -19.99 7.39 19.51
CA ASN A 324 -20.20 5.95 19.35
C ASN A 324 -21.59 5.62 18.79
N THR A 325 -22.62 6.40 19.18
CA THR A 325 -23.99 6.26 18.66
C THR A 325 -24.08 6.60 17.17
N MET A 326 -23.33 7.58 16.69
CA MET A 326 -23.24 7.90 15.26
C MET A 326 -22.53 6.80 14.47
N ILE A 327 -21.45 6.25 15.05
CA ILE A 327 -20.69 5.13 14.48
C ILE A 327 -21.60 3.90 14.30
N GLU A 328 -22.43 3.57 15.31
CA GLU A 328 -23.38 2.47 15.24
C GLU A 328 -24.42 2.67 14.12
N GLU A 329 -24.95 3.89 13.96
CA GLU A 329 -25.91 4.20 12.89
C GLU A 329 -25.26 4.07 11.49
N LEU A 330 -24.06 4.63 11.32
CA LEU A 330 -23.29 4.46 10.08
C LEU A 330 -23.02 2.98 9.78
N GLY A 331 -22.70 2.18 10.80
CA GLY A 331 -22.42 0.74 10.68
C GLY A 331 -23.58 -0.11 10.15
N LYS A 332 -24.81 0.41 10.16
CA LYS A 332 -25.99 -0.25 9.56
C LYS A 332 -25.94 -0.28 8.02
N LYS A 333 -25.21 0.65 7.42
CA LYS A 333 -25.16 0.85 5.96
C LYS A 333 -23.74 0.82 5.39
N TYR A 334 -22.74 1.21 6.19
CA TYR A 334 -21.35 1.34 5.76
C TYR A 334 -20.43 0.39 6.51
N ARG A 335 -19.38 -0.10 5.82
CA ARG A 335 -18.23 -0.76 6.43
C ARG A 335 -17.09 0.24 6.56
N TYR A 336 -16.50 0.32 7.74
CA TYR A 336 -15.33 1.11 8.08
C TYR A 336 -14.42 0.28 8.99
N GLU A 337 -13.21 0.75 9.26
CA GLU A 337 -12.34 0.15 10.27
C GLU A 337 -12.48 0.91 11.58
N PHE A 338 -12.72 0.20 12.69
CA PHE A 338 -12.58 0.79 14.03
C PHE A 338 -11.11 1.00 14.30
N TRP A 339 -10.71 2.24 14.63
CA TRP A 339 -9.31 2.57 14.79
C TRP A 339 -8.89 2.57 16.26
N GLU A 340 -9.50 3.42 17.08
CA GLU A 340 -9.24 3.48 18.51
C GLU A 340 -10.39 4.14 19.28
N LYS A 341 -10.43 3.86 20.57
CA LYS A 341 -11.33 4.54 21.52
C LYS A 341 -10.65 5.83 21.98
N VAL A 342 -11.36 6.97 21.92
CA VAL A 342 -10.90 8.25 22.47
C VAL A 342 -11.32 8.37 23.93
N ASP A 343 -12.63 8.18 24.19
CA ASP A 343 -13.23 8.14 25.51
C ASP A 343 -14.46 7.20 25.54
N ASP A 344 -15.28 7.27 26.60
CA ASP A 344 -16.47 6.41 26.71
C ASP A 344 -17.59 6.77 25.72
N LYS A 345 -17.55 7.94 25.09
CA LYS A 345 -18.60 8.46 24.19
C LYS A 345 -18.15 8.54 22.73
N THR A 346 -16.84 8.67 22.49
CA THR A 346 -16.28 8.95 21.17
C THR A 346 -15.19 7.95 20.79
N SER A 347 -15.09 7.67 19.52
CA SER A 347 -14.06 6.81 18.93
C SER A 347 -13.61 7.33 17.57
N VAL A 348 -12.41 6.93 17.17
CA VAL A 348 -11.91 7.12 15.81
C VAL A 348 -12.32 5.92 14.96
N ILE A 349 -12.88 6.19 13.81
CA ILE A 349 -13.00 5.19 12.74
C ILE A 349 -12.16 5.61 11.54
N ARG A 350 -11.78 4.66 10.70
CA ARG A 350 -11.06 4.94 9.46
C ARG A 350 -11.94 4.63 8.25
N PHE A 351 -12.12 5.62 7.39
CA PHE A 351 -12.59 5.42 6.03
C PHE A 351 -11.40 5.33 5.07
N VAL A 352 -11.42 4.32 4.20
CA VAL A 352 -10.43 4.12 3.15
C VAL A 352 -11.14 4.07 1.81
N THR A 353 -10.67 4.89 0.87
CA THR A 353 -11.12 4.87 -0.52
C THR A 353 -10.09 4.16 -1.40
N SER A 354 -10.50 3.71 -2.57
CA SER A 354 -9.67 2.96 -3.50
C SER A 354 -9.95 3.37 -4.96
N TRP A 355 -9.22 2.80 -5.86
CA TRP A 355 -9.47 2.90 -7.31
C TRP A 355 -10.90 2.50 -7.73
N ALA A 356 -11.56 1.65 -6.93
CA ALA A 356 -12.90 1.14 -7.21
C ALA A 356 -14.01 1.91 -6.48
N THR A 357 -13.66 2.86 -5.61
CA THR A 357 -14.64 3.66 -4.85
C THR A 357 -15.48 4.50 -5.79
N LYS A 358 -16.80 4.33 -5.72
CA LYS A 358 -17.74 5.07 -6.58
C LYS A 358 -18.07 6.41 -5.95
N LYS A 359 -18.12 7.44 -6.76
CA LYS A 359 -18.48 8.79 -6.33
C LYS A 359 -19.87 8.84 -5.70
N GLU A 360 -20.84 8.09 -6.25
CA GLU A 360 -22.20 8.01 -5.76
C GLU A 360 -22.26 7.39 -4.34
N ASP A 361 -21.41 6.38 -4.06
CA ASP A 361 -21.32 5.75 -2.74
C ASP A 361 -20.73 6.76 -1.70
N VAL A 362 -19.78 7.62 -2.14
CA VAL A 362 -19.22 8.71 -1.30
C VAL A 362 -20.25 9.80 -1.05
N GLU A 363 -20.99 10.25 -2.07
CA GLU A 363 -22.04 11.26 -1.95
C GLU A 363 -23.16 10.77 -1.01
N GLU A 364 -23.46 9.47 -1.03
CA GLU A 364 -24.43 8.86 -0.12
C GLU A 364 -23.92 8.88 1.33
N LEU A 365 -22.65 8.54 1.57
CA LEU A 365 -22.02 8.64 2.89
C LEU A 365 -22.04 10.08 3.41
N ILE A 366 -21.71 11.05 2.57
CA ILE A 366 -21.70 12.49 2.92
C ILE A 366 -23.09 12.93 3.41
N LYS A 367 -24.15 12.59 2.68
CA LYS A 367 -25.53 12.91 3.09
C LYS A 367 -25.89 12.31 4.45
N ASP A 368 -25.49 11.07 4.69
CA ASP A 368 -25.74 10.41 5.97
C ASP A 368 -24.92 11.05 7.10
N ILE A 369 -23.66 11.44 6.86
CA ILE A 369 -22.84 12.20 7.82
C ILE A 369 -23.55 13.52 8.16
N GLU A 370 -24.04 14.28 7.19
CA GLU A 370 -24.74 15.55 7.41
C GLU A 370 -26.03 15.38 8.25
N VAL A 371 -26.79 14.33 7.97
CA VAL A 371 -28.03 14.04 8.71
C VAL A 371 -27.74 13.60 10.15
N LEU A 372 -26.79 12.70 10.32
CA LEU A 372 -26.45 12.13 11.62
C LEU A 372 -25.72 13.16 12.51
N SER A 373 -24.91 14.05 11.93
CA SER A 373 -24.25 15.13 12.68
C SER A 373 -25.26 16.05 13.37
N LYS A 374 -26.35 16.43 12.68
CA LYS A 374 -27.43 17.25 13.27
C LYS A 374 -28.15 16.55 14.43
N LYS A 375 -28.05 15.22 14.51
CA LYS A 375 -28.73 14.43 15.56
C LYS A 375 -27.82 14.12 16.74
N TYR A 376 -26.51 13.99 16.51
CA TYR A 376 -25.58 13.44 17.50
C TYR A 376 -24.45 14.38 17.90
N LEU A 377 -24.18 15.46 17.13
CA LEU A 377 -23.25 16.55 17.48
C LEU A 377 -24.03 17.79 17.92
#